data_cbf13c3c55375209eea2f15330f97307
#
_entry.id   cbf13c3c55375209eea2f15330f97307
#
_cell.length_a   1.000
_cell.length_b   1.000
_cell.length_c   1.000
_cell.angle_alpha   90.00
_cell.angle_beta   90.00
_cell.angle_gamma   90.00
#
_symmetry.space_group_name_H-M   'P 1'
#
loop_
_entity.id
_entity.type
_entity.pdbx_description
1 polymer ?
#
loop_
_entity_poly.entity_id
_entity_poly.type
_entity_poly.pdbx_seq_one_letter_code
_entity_poly.pdbx_strand_id
1 'polypeptide(L)'
;HIDPQPELQDPYQRLLSVIEGNPEQVLNKLIDLGQSSQVFTNHWQVAQRQTAKLLTQYQAPFSEFSAMQEILKKVPKDIQIHLSNSMPVRYANFLGIAPSKTRVWANRGTSGIDGSNGTAVGHALSSDQLSLLLTGDLSFLYDRNAFFHNEDLSHMRIVVFNNFGGGIFDLIPGPEALDPAEKDKFLTTPHQKDLSHSALDLGFDYEKCINSSELNAI
;
A
#
# COMPACT_ATOMS: atom_id res chain seq x y z
N HIS A 1 -18.04 18.47 6.61
CA HIS A 1 -16.78 19.17 6.40
C HIS A 1 -16.51 20.09 7.59
N ILE A 2 -15.34 20.00 8.17
CA ILE A 2 -14.91 20.85 9.31
C ILE A 2 -13.60 21.51 8.89
N ASP A 3 -13.57 22.84 8.85
CA ASP A 3 -12.40 23.61 8.44
C ASP A 3 -12.47 25.03 9.01
N PRO A 4 -11.35 25.68 9.42
CA PRO A 4 -11.33 27.07 9.86
C PRO A 4 -11.74 28.08 8.77
N GLN A 5 -11.54 27.71 7.50
CA GLN A 5 -11.92 28.50 6.32
C GLN A 5 -12.55 27.58 5.28
N PRO A 6 -13.77 27.12 5.50
CA PRO A 6 -14.34 26.04 4.72
C PRO A 6 -14.64 26.51 3.30
N GLU A 7 -13.94 25.90 2.33
CA GLU A 7 -14.38 25.88 0.95
C GLU A 7 -15.42 24.77 0.78
N LEU A 8 -16.42 25.03 -0.04
CA LEU A 8 -17.44 24.03 -0.31
C LEU A 8 -16.88 22.93 -1.20
N GLN A 9 -16.52 21.80 -0.60
CA GLN A 9 -16.03 20.61 -1.29
C GLN A 9 -16.91 19.42 -0.95
N ASP A 10 -17.54 18.83 -1.95
CA ASP A 10 -18.36 17.62 -1.81
C ASP A 10 -18.00 16.57 -2.85
N PRO A 11 -16.78 15.98 -2.77
CA PRO A 11 -16.31 14.99 -3.74
C PRO A 11 -17.17 13.71 -3.76
N TYR A 12 -17.89 13.44 -2.69
CA TYR A 12 -18.76 12.26 -2.57
C TYR A 12 -20.24 12.55 -2.81
N GLN A 13 -20.61 13.81 -3.07
CA GLN A 13 -22.01 14.26 -3.24
C GLN A 13 -22.90 13.83 -2.04
N ARG A 14 -22.37 13.94 -0.84
CA ARG A 14 -23.00 13.52 0.42
C ARG A 14 -22.83 14.52 1.55
N LEU A 15 -22.41 15.73 1.23
CA LEU A 15 -22.18 16.78 2.22
C LEU A 15 -23.51 17.20 2.84
N LEU A 16 -23.66 16.99 4.15
CA LEU A 16 -24.85 17.37 4.91
C LEU A 16 -24.64 18.72 5.62
N SER A 17 -23.44 18.99 6.09
CA SER A 17 -23.14 20.18 6.88
C SER A 17 -21.70 20.61 6.69
N VAL A 18 -21.49 21.92 6.76
CA VAL A 18 -20.16 22.54 6.86
C VAL A 18 -20.09 23.22 8.22
N ILE A 19 -19.04 22.94 8.96
CA ILE A 19 -18.76 23.53 10.26
C ILE A 19 -17.49 24.35 10.15
N GLU A 20 -17.62 25.65 10.26
CA GLU A 20 -16.47 26.54 10.37
C GLU A 20 -15.88 26.45 11.78
N GLY A 21 -14.63 26.06 11.87
CA GLY A 21 -13.93 25.93 13.14
C GLY A 21 -12.69 25.08 13.08
N ASN A 22 -11.88 25.18 14.12
CA ASN A 22 -10.71 24.32 14.28
C ASN A 22 -11.16 22.86 14.46
N PRO A 23 -10.69 21.91 13.62
CA PRO A 23 -11.12 20.51 13.67
C PRO A 23 -10.94 19.86 15.03
N GLU A 24 -9.83 20.12 15.73
CA GLU A 24 -9.57 19.57 17.06
C GLU A 24 -10.60 20.05 18.09
N GLN A 25 -10.91 21.35 18.09
CA GLN A 25 -11.90 21.91 19.01
C GLN A 25 -13.31 21.38 18.74
N VAL A 26 -13.67 21.25 17.46
CA VAL A 26 -14.98 20.70 17.07
C VAL A 26 -15.07 19.23 17.46
N LEU A 27 -14.03 18.43 17.19
CA LEU A 27 -14.01 17.01 17.55
C LEU A 27 -14.06 16.80 19.07
N ASN A 28 -13.35 17.60 19.85
CA ASN A 28 -13.42 17.54 21.32
C ASN A 28 -14.82 17.85 21.82
N LYS A 29 -15.49 18.88 21.28
CA LYS A 29 -16.90 19.14 21.62
C LYS A 29 -17.84 18.00 21.24
N LEU A 30 -17.60 17.35 20.10
CA LEU A 30 -18.39 16.18 19.68
C LEU A 30 -18.17 14.99 20.61
N ILE A 31 -16.95 14.80 21.11
CA ILE A 31 -16.63 13.77 22.11
C ILE A 31 -17.41 14.05 23.41
N ASP A 32 -17.41 15.29 23.88
CA ASP A 32 -18.13 15.69 25.10
C ASP A 32 -19.65 15.54 24.99
N LEU A 33 -20.17 15.76 23.78
CA LEU A 33 -21.60 15.58 23.46
C LEU A 33 -21.95 14.13 23.13
N GLY A 34 -20.93 13.31 22.88
CA GLY A 34 -21.08 11.99 22.27
C GLY A 34 -21.82 11.01 23.16
N GLN A 35 -22.98 10.54 22.69
CA GLN A 35 -23.57 9.31 23.15
C GLN A 35 -23.00 8.15 22.30
N SER A 36 -22.22 7.30 22.91
CA SER A 36 -21.74 6.10 22.20
C SER A 36 -22.91 5.15 21.94
N SER A 37 -23.16 4.84 20.68
CA SER A 37 -24.10 3.79 20.34
C SER A 37 -23.44 2.42 20.41
N GLN A 38 -23.69 1.68 21.47
CA GLN A 38 -23.20 0.33 21.64
C GLN A 38 -23.68 -0.59 20.50
N VAL A 39 -24.86 -0.35 19.95
CA VAL A 39 -25.41 -1.10 18.81
C VAL A 39 -24.54 -0.91 17.56
N PHE A 40 -24.19 0.33 17.23
CA PHE A 40 -23.32 0.63 16.10
C PHE A 40 -21.93 -0.01 16.26
N THR A 41 -21.34 0.16 17.43
CA THR A 41 -20.04 -0.44 17.76
C THR A 41 -20.06 -1.95 17.64
N ASN A 42 -21.10 -2.61 18.15
CA ASN A 42 -21.25 -4.06 18.08
C ASN A 42 -21.37 -4.57 16.63
N HIS A 43 -22.12 -3.88 15.77
CA HIS A 43 -22.22 -4.25 14.35
C HIS A 43 -20.85 -4.23 13.66
N TRP A 44 -20.07 -3.18 13.87
CA TRP A 44 -18.71 -3.10 13.31
C TRP A 44 -17.77 -4.16 13.87
N GLN A 45 -17.83 -4.43 15.17
CA GLN A 45 -17.04 -5.49 15.80
C GLN A 45 -17.40 -6.88 15.27
N VAL A 46 -18.68 -7.15 15.02
CA VAL A 46 -19.11 -8.41 14.40
C VAL A 46 -18.57 -8.53 12.97
N ALA A 47 -18.71 -7.48 12.15
CA ALA A 47 -18.20 -7.46 10.79
C ALA A 47 -16.66 -7.66 10.78
N GLN A 48 -15.94 -6.99 11.65
CA GLN A 48 -14.49 -7.13 11.77
C GLN A 48 -14.07 -8.57 12.14
N ARG A 49 -14.76 -9.20 13.11
CA ARG A 49 -14.48 -10.60 13.47
C ARG A 49 -14.78 -11.56 12.32
N GLN A 50 -15.87 -11.34 11.58
CA GLN A 50 -16.21 -12.14 10.41
C GLN A 50 -15.15 -12.00 9.31
N THR A 51 -14.72 -10.79 9.01
CA THR A 51 -13.65 -10.52 8.03
C THR A 51 -12.34 -11.18 8.45
N ALA A 52 -11.93 -11.02 9.70
CA ALA A 52 -10.72 -11.66 10.21
C ALA A 52 -10.78 -13.20 10.08
N LYS A 53 -11.93 -13.80 10.39
CA LYS A 53 -12.16 -15.24 10.21
C LYS A 53 -12.06 -15.67 8.75
N LEU A 54 -12.67 -14.91 7.84
CA LEU A 54 -12.57 -15.17 6.40
C LEU A 54 -11.13 -15.12 5.91
N LEU A 55 -10.38 -14.09 6.30
CA LEU A 55 -8.97 -13.94 5.91
C LEU A 55 -8.08 -15.08 6.41
N THR A 56 -8.34 -15.61 7.62
CA THR A 56 -7.58 -16.75 8.15
C THR A 56 -7.93 -18.08 7.50
N GLN A 57 -9.14 -18.22 6.98
CA GLN A 57 -9.62 -19.44 6.32
C GLN A 57 -9.41 -19.43 4.81
N TYR A 58 -9.19 -18.26 4.22
CA TYR A 58 -9.03 -18.10 2.78
C TYR A 58 -7.67 -18.64 2.35
N GLN A 59 -7.68 -19.70 1.57
CA GLN A 59 -6.50 -20.27 0.93
C GLN A 59 -6.46 -19.79 -0.52
N ALA A 60 -5.75 -18.71 -0.76
CA ALA A 60 -5.53 -18.21 -2.11
C ALA A 60 -4.53 -19.11 -2.86
N PRO A 61 -4.68 -19.31 -4.17
CA PRO A 61 -3.58 -19.77 -5.01
C PRO A 61 -2.41 -18.79 -4.91
N PHE A 62 -1.21 -19.21 -5.31
CA PHE A 62 -0.06 -18.30 -5.33
C PHE A 62 -0.38 -17.08 -6.19
N SER A 63 -0.31 -15.93 -5.59
CA SER A 63 -0.71 -14.64 -6.14
C SER A 63 -0.05 -13.52 -5.33
N GLU A 64 -0.12 -12.29 -5.80
CA GLU A 64 0.36 -11.12 -5.04
C GLU A 64 -0.28 -11.03 -3.65
N PHE A 65 -1.58 -11.33 -3.55
CA PHE A 65 -2.29 -11.31 -2.26
C PHE A 65 -1.75 -12.35 -1.29
N SER A 66 -1.58 -13.60 -1.74
CA SER A 66 -1.03 -14.67 -0.89
C SER A 66 0.44 -14.43 -0.57
N ALA A 67 1.22 -13.89 -1.50
CA ALA A 67 2.60 -13.50 -1.25
C ALA A 67 2.69 -12.38 -0.21
N MET A 68 1.87 -11.34 -0.31
CA MET A 68 1.78 -10.28 0.71
C MET A 68 1.40 -10.85 2.07
N GLN A 69 0.46 -11.80 2.12
CA GLN A 69 0.04 -12.44 3.37
C GLN A 69 1.19 -13.20 4.05
N GLU A 70 1.98 -13.95 3.29
CA GLU A 70 3.14 -14.67 3.83
C GLU A 70 4.28 -13.72 4.25
N ILE A 71 4.55 -12.69 3.47
CA ILE A 71 5.55 -11.68 3.81
C ILE A 71 5.18 -10.98 5.13
N LEU A 72 3.94 -10.50 5.26
CA LEU A 72 3.51 -9.79 6.48
C LEU A 72 3.53 -10.67 7.74
N LYS A 73 3.40 -11.99 7.61
CA LYS A 73 3.56 -12.93 8.73
C LYS A 73 5.02 -13.04 9.21
N LYS A 74 5.97 -12.88 8.28
CA LYS A 74 7.42 -13.06 8.53
C LYS A 74 8.14 -11.74 8.87
N VAL A 75 7.50 -10.60 8.65
CA VAL A 75 8.10 -9.29 8.92
C VAL A 75 8.56 -9.19 10.37
N PRO A 76 9.84 -8.85 10.61
CA PRO A 76 10.36 -8.65 11.96
C PRO A 76 9.67 -7.48 12.68
N LYS A 77 9.78 -7.47 14.01
CA LYS A 77 9.40 -6.29 14.80
C LYS A 77 10.42 -5.17 14.61
N ASP A 78 10.00 -3.95 14.89
CA ASP A 78 10.89 -2.77 14.82
C ASP A 78 11.45 -2.47 13.42
N ILE A 79 10.66 -2.69 12.38
CA ILE A 79 10.98 -2.43 10.99
C ILE A 79 10.19 -1.25 10.44
N GLN A 80 10.72 -0.58 9.43
CA GLN A 80 10.02 0.42 8.63
C GLN A 80 9.46 -0.25 7.37
N ILE A 81 8.15 -0.16 7.16
CA ILE A 81 7.49 -0.68 5.96
C ILE A 81 7.06 0.48 5.07
N HIS A 82 7.49 0.44 3.83
CA HIS A 82 7.07 1.36 2.78
C HIS A 82 6.16 0.62 1.80
N LEU A 83 4.99 1.18 1.57
CA LEU A 83 3.99 0.61 0.65
C LEU A 83 3.83 1.52 -0.55
N SER A 84 4.07 1.01 -1.74
CA SER A 84 3.70 1.74 -2.94
C SER A 84 2.17 1.78 -3.12
N ASN A 85 1.71 2.74 -3.88
CA ASN A 85 0.32 2.84 -4.25
C ASN A 85 -0.10 1.68 -5.18
N SER A 86 -1.37 1.66 -5.61
CA SER A 86 -2.01 0.57 -6.32
C SER A 86 -2.32 -0.63 -5.42
N MET A 87 -1.96 -1.85 -5.79
CA MET A 87 -2.33 -3.06 -5.05
C MET A 87 -1.56 -3.27 -3.74
N PRO A 88 -0.26 -2.97 -3.62
CA PRO A 88 0.48 -3.20 -2.37
C PRO A 88 -0.18 -2.56 -1.14
N VAL A 89 -0.50 -1.27 -1.19
CA VAL A 89 -1.16 -0.59 -0.07
C VAL A 89 -2.56 -1.14 0.21
N ARG A 90 -3.29 -1.61 -0.81
CA ARG A 90 -4.62 -2.23 -0.64
C ARG A 90 -4.54 -3.59 0.02
N TYR A 91 -3.62 -4.45 -0.42
CA TYR A 91 -3.40 -5.75 0.22
C TYR A 91 -3.00 -5.59 1.67
N ALA A 92 -2.07 -4.68 1.98
CA ALA A 92 -1.69 -4.38 3.35
C ALA A 92 -2.88 -3.88 4.20
N ASN A 93 -3.76 -3.06 3.63
CA ASN A 93 -4.97 -2.59 4.31
C ASN A 93 -5.99 -3.72 4.55
N PHE A 94 -6.16 -4.66 3.62
CA PHE A 94 -7.06 -5.80 3.79
C PHE A 94 -6.54 -6.80 4.83
N LEU A 95 -5.25 -7.09 4.79
CA LEU A 95 -4.62 -8.08 5.67
C LEU A 95 -4.38 -7.54 7.08
N GLY A 96 -4.19 -6.24 7.19
CA GLY A 96 -3.71 -5.58 8.40
C GLY A 96 -2.21 -5.79 8.61
N ILE A 97 -1.56 -4.84 9.24
CA ILE A 97 -0.16 -4.94 9.67
C ILE A 97 -0.16 -4.96 11.19
N ALA A 98 0.47 -5.95 11.79
CA ALA A 98 0.51 -6.10 13.24
C ALA A 98 1.10 -4.84 13.90
N PRO A 99 0.43 -4.26 14.91
CA PRO A 99 0.73 -2.92 15.42
C PRO A 99 1.99 -2.81 16.29
N SER A 100 2.74 -3.89 16.50
CA SER A 100 3.87 -3.89 17.41
C SER A 100 5.09 -3.21 16.81
N LYS A 101 5.26 -1.91 17.08
CA LYS A 101 6.43 -1.08 16.78
C LYS A 101 6.81 -0.92 15.29
N THR A 102 6.07 -1.55 14.38
CA THR A 102 6.26 -1.38 12.94
C THR A 102 5.66 -0.05 12.51
N ARG A 103 6.45 0.79 11.84
CA ARG A 103 5.95 2.01 11.22
C ARG A 103 5.67 1.75 9.76
N VAL A 104 4.54 2.25 9.27
CA VAL A 104 4.09 2.05 7.90
C VAL A 104 3.96 3.39 7.20
N TRP A 105 4.56 3.49 6.04
CA TRP A 105 4.61 4.69 5.23
C TRP A 105 4.02 4.44 3.84
N ALA A 106 3.27 5.39 3.32
CA ALA A 106 2.75 5.35 1.96
C ALA A 106 2.47 6.77 1.46
N ASN A 107 2.77 7.03 0.20
CA ASN A 107 2.56 8.33 -0.44
C ASN A 107 1.09 8.46 -0.87
N ARG A 108 0.19 8.85 0.06
CA ARG A 108 -1.26 8.81 -0.15
C ARG A 108 -1.89 10.14 -0.58
N GLY A 109 -1.12 11.19 -0.81
CA GLY A 109 -1.65 12.49 -1.26
C GLY A 109 -2.44 12.37 -2.56
N THR A 110 -1.75 12.36 -3.68
CA THR A 110 -2.35 12.14 -5.02
C THR A 110 -2.40 10.66 -5.41
N SER A 111 -1.78 9.79 -4.62
CA SER A 111 -1.74 8.33 -4.82
C SER A 111 -1.12 7.88 -6.15
N GLY A 112 -0.15 8.64 -6.69
CA GLY A 112 0.65 8.25 -7.84
C GLY A 112 1.53 7.03 -7.56
N ILE A 113 1.99 6.36 -8.60
CA ILE A 113 2.92 5.23 -8.49
C ILE A 113 4.39 5.66 -8.44
N ASP A 114 4.65 6.93 -8.68
CA ASP A 114 5.93 7.61 -8.54
C ASP A 114 6.27 7.93 -7.08
N GLY A 115 7.55 8.19 -6.79
CA GLY A 115 8.05 8.67 -5.50
C GLY A 115 8.07 7.66 -4.36
N SER A 116 7.53 6.44 -4.53
CA SER A 116 7.52 5.43 -3.46
C SER A 116 8.93 4.90 -3.18
N ASN A 117 9.72 4.66 -4.22
CA ASN A 117 11.11 4.24 -4.08
C ASN A 117 11.94 5.35 -3.44
N GLY A 118 11.82 6.60 -3.94
CA GLY A 118 12.54 7.75 -3.40
C GLY A 118 12.24 8.02 -1.93
N THR A 119 10.98 7.87 -1.51
CA THR A 119 10.60 7.99 -0.10
C THR A 119 11.23 6.88 0.75
N ALA A 120 11.22 5.64 0.28
CA ALA A 120 11.79 4.51 0.99
C ALA A 120 13.32 4.64 1.12
N VAL A 121 14.00 5.04 0.05
CA VAL A 121 15.45 5.30 0.04
C VAL A 121 15.81 6.44 0.99
N GLY A 122 15.12 7.59 0.88
CA GLY A 122 15.38 8.73 1.75
C GLY A 122 15.21 8.40 3.23
N HIS A 123 14.24 7.55 3.55
CA HIS A 123 14.07 7.07 4.93
C HIS A 123 15.17 6.09 5.33
N ALA A 124 15.52 5.13 4.48
CA ALA A 124 16.63 4.22 4.76
C ALA A 124 17.95 4.97 5.02
N LEU A 125 18.25 5.99 4.24
CA LEU A 125 19.44 6.83 4.44
C LEU A 125 19.41 7.68 5.72
N SER A 126 18.24 7.91 6.28
CA SER A 126 18.07 8.70 7.53
C SER A 126 17.97 7.84 8.80
N SER A 127 18.01 6.52 8.70
CA SER A 127 17.76 5.60 9.80
C SER A 127 18.51 4.27 9.60
N ASP A 128 19.13 3.76 10.65
CA ASP A 128 19.78 2.44 10.64
C ASP A 128 18.76 1.27 10.79
N GLN A 129 17.46 1.56 10.84
CA GLN A 129 16.45 0.52 10.98
C GLN A 129 16.27 -0.25 9.67
N LEU A 130 16.02 -1.55 9.77
CA LEU A 130 15.66 -2.35 8.62
C LEU A 130 14.43 -1.75 7.92
N SER A 131 14.57 -1.47 6.64
CA SER A 131 13.52 -0.89 5.79
C SER A 131 13.05 -1.93 4.77
N LEU A 132 11.76 -2.12 4.66
CA LEU A 132 11.12 -3.00 3.69
C LEU A 132 10.22 -2.20 2.75
N LEU A 133 10.56 -2.16 1.48
CA LEU A 133 9.69 -1.61 0.44
C LEU A 133 8.87 -2.73 -0.22
N LEU A 134 7.55 -2.61 -0.18
CA LEU A 134 6.60 -3.47 -0.87
C LEU A 134 5.98 -2.69 -2.02
N THR A 135 6.34 -3.03 -3.25
CA THR A 135 6.01 -2.23 -4.44
C THR A 135 5.55 -3.10 -5.61
N GLY A 136 4.78 -2.52 -6.52
CA GLY A 136 4.48 -3.14 -7.81
C GLY A 136 5.58 -2.88 -8.83
N ASP A 137 5.61 -3.67 -9.89
CA ASP A 137 6.58 -3.60 -10.97
C ASP A 137 6.63 -2.24 -11.67
N LEU A 138 5.48 -1.69 -12.06
CA LEU A 138 5.41 -0.37 -12.69
C LEU A 138 5.90 0.73 -11.75
N SER A 139 5.52 0.69 -10.47
CA SER A 139 5.98 1.67 -9.48
C SER A 139 7.48 1.59 -9.26
N PHE A 140 8.04 0.36 -9.18
CA PHE A 140 9.49 0.15 -9.09
C PHE A 140 10.22 0.70 -10.31
N LEU A 141 9.77 0.36 -11.52
CA LEU A 141 10.40 0.79 -12.76
C LEU A 141 10.29 2.30 -12.99
N TYR A 142 9.16 2.89 -12.60
CA TYR A 142 8.88 4.31 -12.81
C TYR A 142 9.83 5.21 -12.01
N ASP A 143 10.22 4.78 -10.81
CA ASP A 143 11.02 5.55 -9.86
C ASP A 143 12.35 4.83 -9.50
N ARG A 144 12.84 3.93 -10.36
CA ARG A 144 14.05 3.15 -10.09
C ARG A 144 15.31 4.01 -9.92
N ASN A 145 15.33 5.21 -10.49
CA ASN A 145 16.46 6.12 -10.36
C ASN A 145 16.69 6.59 -8.92
N ALA A 146 15.74 6.38 -8.01
CA ALA A 146 15.92 6.62 -6.58
C ALA A 146 17.09 5.82 -5.99
N PHE A 147 17.47 4.71 -6.61
CA PHE A 147 18.59 3.85 -6.18
C PHE A 147 19.92 4.19 -6.88
N PHE A 148 19.94 5.19 -7.76
CA PHE A 148 21.13 5.57 -8.52
C PHE A 148 22.04 6.49 -7.69
N HIS A 149 22.71 5.91 -6.70
CA HIS A 149 23.70 6.55 -5.84
C HIS A 149 24.61 5.50 -5.20
N ASN A 150 25.69 5.93 -4.53
CA ASN A 150 26.68 5.06 -3.89
C ASN A 150 26.49 4.96 -2.35
N GLU A 151 25.34 5.38 -1.83
CA GLU A 151 25.05 5.30 -0.40
C GLU A 151 24.71 3.87 0.01
N ASP A 152 25.00 3.51 1.27
CA ASP A 152 24.75 2.18 1.80
C ASP A 152 23.25 1.94 2.05
N LEU A 153 22.69 0.97 1.34
CA LEU A 153 21.34 0.46 1.50
C LEU A 153 21.30 -1.00 1.96
N SER A 154 22.38 -1.50 2.58
CA SER A 154 22.51 -2.90 3.02
C SER A 154 21.39 -3.34 3.99
N HIS A 155 20.79 -2.40 4.72
CA HIS A 155 19.64 -2.60 5.61
C HIS A 155 18.28 -2.40 4.93
N MET A 156 18.24 -2.29 3.60
CA MET A 156 17.01 -2.20 2.84
C MET A 156 16.66 -3.52 2.17
N ARG A 157 15.38 -3.88 2.18
CA ARG A 157 14.82 -5.00 1.43
C ARG A 157 13.70 -4.50 0.53
N ILE A 158 13.64 -5.02 -0.68
CA ILE A 158 12.66 -4.61 -1.69
C ILE A 158 11.94 -5.86 -2.19
N VAL A 159 10.62 -5.87 -2.05
CA VAL A 159 9.78 -6.88 -2.67
C VAL A 159 8.98 -6.24 -3.79
N VAL A 160 9.16 -6.74 -4.99
CA VAL A 160 8.45 -6.29 -6.17
C VAL A 160 7.42 -7.34 -6.59
N PHE A 161 6.15 -6.98 -6.52
CA PHE A 161 5.06 -7.79 -7.08
C PHE A 161 5.02 -7.54 -8.58
N ASN A 162 5.59 -8.47 -9.34
CA ASN A 162 5.71 -8.35 -10.79
C ASN A 162 4.59 -9.13 -11.48
N ASN A 163 3.49 -8.47 -11.72
CA ASN A 163 2.36 -9.00 -12.48
C ASN A 163 2.38 -8.59 -13.97
N PHE A 164 3.47 -7.92 -14.38
CA PHE A 164 3.71 -7.46 -15.75
C PHE A 164 2.76 -6.34 -16.21
N GLY A 165 2.27 -5.50 -15.29
CA GLY A 165 1.45 -4.35 -15.66
C GLY A 165 0.62 -3.75 -14.54
N GLY A 166 -0.29 -2.87 -14.91
CA GLY A 166 -1.19 -2.16 -14.00
C GLY A 166 -2.46 -2.96 -13.66
N GLY A 167 -2.33 -4.12 -13.00
CA GLY A 167 -3.45 -5.02 -12.69
C GLY A 167 -4.62 -4.41 -11.93
N ILE A 168 -4.44 -3.25 -11.27
CA ILE A 168 -5.54 -2.56 -10.60
C ILE A 168 -6.65 -2.12 -11.57
N PHE A 169 -6.31 -1.81 -12.81
CA PHE A 169 -7.27 -1.34 -13.82
C PHE A 169 -8.23 -2.44 -14.32
N ASP A 170 -7.97 -3.69 -13.95
CA ASP A 170 -8.88 -4.81 -14.15
C ASP A 170 -9.86 -5.00 -12.97
N LEU A 171 -9.62 -4.31 -11.84
CA LEU A 171 -10.37 -4.50 -10.61
C LEU A 171 -11.25 -3.30 -10.23
N ILE A 172 -10.97 -2.12 -10.78
CA ILE A 172 -11.73 -0.90 -10.46
C ILE A 172 -12.74 -0.56 -11.55
N PRO A 173 -13.91 0.00 -11.21
CA PRO A 173 -14.88 0.47 -12.19
C PRO A 173 -14.32 1.62 -13.03
N GLY A 174 -14.74 1.66 -14.29
CA GLY A 174 -14.42 2.74 -15.25
C GLY A 174 -13.53 2.27 -16.40
N PRO A 175 -12.34 1.69 -16.15
CA PRO A 175 -11.46 1.23 -17.23
C PRO A 175 -12.07 0.16 -18.17
N GLU A 176 -13.06 -0.58 -17.70
CA GLU A 176 -13.79 -1.55 -18.52
C GLU A 176 -14.61 -0.90 -19.65
N ALA A 177 -14.87 0.40 -19.57
CA ALA A 177 -15.58 1.14 -20.60
C ALA A 177 -14.68 1.56 -21.78
N LEU A 178 -13.35 1.42 -21.64
CA LEU A 178 -12.39 1.75 -22.69
C LEU A 178 -12.22 0.59 -23.68
N ASP A 179 -11.82 0.93 -24.90
CA ASP A 179 -11.33 -0.06 -25.84
C ASP A 179 -10.12 -0.81 -25.22
N PRO A 180 -10.04 -2.15 -25.34
CA PRO A 180 -8.95 -2.91 -24.75
C PRO A 180 -7.55 -2.43 -25.12
N ALA A 181 -7.34 -2.02 -26.38
CA ALA A 181 -6.05 -1.52 -26.84
C ALA A 181 -5.72 -0.14 -26.25
N GLU A 182 -6.71 0.70 -26.05
CA GLU A 182 -6.54 1.99 -25.35
C GLU A 182 -6.26 1.77 -23.86
N LYS A 183 -7.01 0.88 -23.21
CA LYS A 183 -6.79 0.50 -21.82
C LYS A 183 -5.35 -0.01 -21.62
N ASP A 184 -4.89 -0.91 -22.47
CA ASP A 184 -3.53 -1.46 -22.40
C ASP A 184 -2.48 -0.37 -22.62
N LYS A 185 -2.67 0.47 -23.62
CA LYS A 185 -1.71 1.52 -23.97
C LYS A 185 -1.57 2.60 -22.89
N PHE A 186 -2.65 3.01 -22.27
CA PHE A 186 -2.67 4.20 -21.41
C PHE A 186 -2.81 3.90 -19.91
N LEU A 187 -3.29 2.71 -19.54
CA LEU A 187 -3.55 2.34 -18.15
C LEU A 187 -2.75 1.12 -17.70
N THR A 188 -2.99 -0.04 -18.28
CA THR A 188 -2.38 -1.30 -17.82
C THR A 188 -0.91 -1.39 -18.18
N THR A 189 -0.49 -0.81 -19.29
CA THR A 189 0.91 -0.75 -19.73
C THR A 189 1.61 -2.12 -19.60
N PRO A 190 1.10 -3.18 -20.27
CA PRO A 190 1.63 -4.51 -20.10
C PRO A 190 3.08 -4.60 -20.58
N HIS A 191 3.90 -5.38 -19.89
CA HIS A 191 5.31 -5.57 -20.22
C HIS A 191 5.76 -7.00 -19.93
N GLN A 192 6.98 -7.36 -20.37
CA GLN A 192 7.62 -8.64 -20.10
C GLN A 192 8.99 -8.46 -19.44
N LYS A 193 9.15 -7.44 -18.62
CA LYS A 193 10.43 -7.12 -17.99
C LYS A 193 10.71 -8.10 -16.86
N ASP A 194 11.84 -8.80 -16.96
CA ASP A 194 12.47 -9.43 -15.81
C ASP A 194 13.26 -8.36 -15.06
N LEU A 195 13.06 -8.28 -13.76
CA LEU A 195 13.65 -7.21 -12.93
C LEU A 195 15.05 -7.57 -12.41
N SER A 196 15.55 -8.79 -12.68
CA SER A 196 16.88 -9.23 -12.24
C SER A 196 18.00 -8.30 -12.69
N HIS A 197 17.98 -7.93 -13.97
CA HIS A 197 18.98 -7.00 -14.51
C HIS A 197 18.93 -5.63 -13.83
N SER A 198 17.73 -5.13 -13.51
CA SER A 198 17.59 -3.87 -12.80
C SER A 198 18.12 -3.95 -11.37
N ALA A 199 17.86 -5.04 -10.67
CA ALA A 199 18.36 -5.25 -9.31
C ALA A 199 19.91 -5.32 -9.28
N LEU A 200 20.49 -6.13 -10.16
CA LEU A 200 21.94 -6.30 -10.25
C LEU A 200 22.68 -5.02 -10.67
N ASP A 201 22.11 -4.28 -11.64
CA ASP A 201 22.66 -2.99 -12.09
C ASP A 201 22.68 -1.94 -10.97
N LEU A 202 21.72 -2.03 -10.05
CA LEU A 202 21.60 -1.16 -8.87
C LEU A 202 22.35 -1.69 -7.64
N GLY A 203 23.08 -2.80 -7.76
CA GLY A 203 23.89 -3.39 -6.69
C GLY A 203 23.13 -4.21 -5.65
N PHE A 204 21.90 -4.62 -5.94
CA PHE A 204 21.13 -5.50 -5.09
C PHE A 204 21.31 -6.97 -5.47
N ASP A 205 21.35 -7.85 -4.47
CA ASP A 205 21.09 -9.27 -4.68
C ASP A 205 19.66 -9.48 -5.15
N TYR A 206 19.43 -10.49 -6.00
CA TYR A 206 18.13 -10.74 -6.59
C TYR A 206 17.69 -12.19 -6.42
N GLU A 207 16.48 -12.35 -5.93
CA GLU A 207 15.80 -13.64 -5.88
C GLU A 207 14.41 -13.56 -6.52
N LYS A 208 14.03 -14.61 -7.23
CA LYS A 208 12.74 -14.71 -7.92
C LYS A 208 11.92 -15.84 -7.34
N CYS A 209 10.69 -15.55 -6.95
CA CYS A 209 9.74 -16.52 -6.45
C CYS A 209 8.55 -16.63 -7.41
N ILE A 210 8.26 -17.83 -7.89
CA ILE A 210 7.11 -18.12 -8.74
C ILE A 210 6.09 -19.06 -8.09
N ASN A 211 6.34 -19.46 -6.85
CA ASN A 211 5.44 -20.28 -6.04
C ASN A 211 5.68 -20.07 -4.54
N SER A 212 4.76 -20.61 -3.73
CA SER A 212 4.80 -20.46 -2.27
C SER A 212 6.01 -21.16 -1.63
N SER A 213 6.51 -22.25 -2.19
CA SER A 213 7.67 -22.97 -1.65
C SER A 213 8.94 -22.12 -1.76
N GLU A 214 9.16 -21.47 -2.89
CA GLU A 214 10.29 -20.56 -3.10
C GLU A 214 10.20 -19.36 -2.16
N LEU A 215 9.01 -18.72 -2.07
CA LEU A 215 8.80 -17.60 -1.14
C LEU A 215 9.03 -17.99 0.32
N ASN A 216 8.76 -19.23 0.70
CA ASN A 216 8.97 -19.69 2.06
C ASN A 216 10.42 -20.05 2.38
N ALA A 217 11.26 -20.24 1.37
CA ALA A 217 12.67 -20.55 1.51
C ALA A 217 13.55 -19.29 1.78
N ILE A 218 13.02 -18.10 1.45
CA ILE A 218 13.60 -16.80 1.76
C ILE A 218 13.10 -16.31 3.12
#